data_988c9580b449ff31cd77dda6162361f1
#
_entry.id   988c9580b449ff31cd77dda6162361f1
#
_cell.length_a   1.000
_cell.length_b   1.000
_cell.length_c   1.000
_cell.angle_alpha   90.00
_cell.angle_beta   90.00
_cell.angle_gamma   90.00
#
_symmetry.space_group_name_H-M   'P 1'
#
loop_
_entity.id
_entity.type
_entity.pdbx_description
1 polymer ?
#
loop_
_entity_poly.entity_id
_entity_poly.type
_entity_poly.pdbx_seq_one_letter_code
_entity_poly.pdbx_strand_id
1 'polypeptide(L)'
;MENISVKPPARPTVRKKAAPRSQLDRGNWIESAIDVLAREGIAGLRVEVLAKRCGVTKGSFYWHFKDRQDLLAAVLEHWRAGRIRDIEKTTSFTPGMERSQLHYAIEVYGASRNRKGMSIELAVRDWARHDPQAAAVVEAVDLYRLDCTRKLFVAAGMSDAEAKSRSLLLYACVFGLSLMHYAHFDDHPDDLKRRIAERIISA
;
A
#
# COMPACT_ATOMS: atom_id res chain seq x y z
N MET A 1 -17.02 59.04 -54.53
CA MET A 1 -17.27 58.87 -53.07
C MET A 1 -16.67 57.54 -52.69
N GLU A 2 -15.40 57.54 -52.22
CA GLU A 2 -14.66 56.34 -51.80
C GLU A 2 -14.99 56.02 -50.38
N ASN A 3 -15.37 54.77 -50.18
CA ASN A 3 -15.78 54.24 -48.85
C ASN A 3 -14.56 53.58 -48.17
N ILE A 4 -13.92 54.31 -47.27
CA ILE A 4 -12.74 53.83 -46.53
C ILE A 4 -13.25 52.98 -45.38
N SER A 5 -13.11 51.66 -45.54
CA SER A 5 -13.38 50.69 -44.47
C SER A 5 -12.21 50.64 -43.48
N VAL A 6 -12.41 51.16 -42.26
CA VAL A 6 -11.43 51.13 -41.18
C VAL A 6 -11.56 49.82 -40.42
N LYS A 7 -10.50 48.99 -40.44
CA LYS A 7 -10.38 47.74 -39.72
C LYS A 7 -10.15 48.02 -38.22
N PRO A 8 -10.94 47.42 -37.30
CA PRO A 8 -10.72 47.66 -35.87
C PRO A 8 -9.42 47.04 -35.37
N PRO A 9 -8.80 47.64 -34.33
CA PRO A 9 -7.53 47.13 -33.77
C PRO A 9 -7.72 45.78 -33.05
N ALA A 10 -6.73 44.89 -33.24
CA ALA A 10 -6.69 43.57 -32.61
C ALA A 10 -6.58 43.69 -31.08
N ARG A 11 -7.46 43.00 -30.35
CA ARG A 11 -7.41 42.89 -28.88
C ARG A 11 -6.12 42.20 -28.47
N PRO A 12 -5.42 42.69 -27.40
CA PRO A 12 -4.23 42.04 -26.88
C PRO A 12 -4.63 40.70 -26.26
N THR A 13 -4.00 39.62 -26.72
CA THR A 13 -4.11 38.30 -26.14
C THR A 13 -3.42 38.30 -24.79
N VAL A 14 -4.19 38.28 -23.71
CA VAL A 14 -3.68 38.10 -22.35
C VAL A 14 -3.10 36.67 -22.24
N ARG A 15 -1.77 36.57 -22.25
CA ARG A 15 -1.07 35.32 -21.91
C ARG A 15 -1.50 34.91 -20.49
N LYS A 16 -2.33 33.85 -20.37
CA LYS A 16 -2.61 33.21 -19.08
C LYS A 16 -1.27 32.81 -18.48
N LYS A 17 -0.89 33.50 -17.38
CA LYS A 17 0.20 33.05 -16.50
C LYS A 17 -0.11 31.63 -16.11
N ALA A 18 0.77 30.68 -16.47
CA ALA A 18 0.71 29.32 -15.96
C ALA A 18 0.69 29.39 -14.44
N ALA A 19 -0.25 28.67 -13.81
CA ALA A 19 -0.29 28.53 -12.37
C ALA A 19 1.09 28.11 -11.85
N PRO A 20 1.55 28.60 -10.68
CA PRO A 20 2.83 28.20 -10.13
C PRO A 20 2.82 26.67 -10.05
N ARG A 21 3.80 26.01 -10.71
CA ARG A 21 4.01 24.58 -10.59
C ARG A 21 4.20 24.32 -9.10
N SER A 22 3.23 23.64 -8.48
CA SER A 22 3.34 23.21 -7.08
C SER A 22 4.67 22.49 -6.97
N GLN A 23 5.55 23.00 -6.11
CA GLN A 23 6.84 22.39 -5.88
C GLN A 23 6.51 21.05 -5.24
N LEU A 24 6.78 19.93 -5.94
CA LEU A 24 6.58 18.60 -5.40
C LEU A 24 7.44 18.46 -4.16
N ASP A 25 6.83 18.14 -3.04
CA ASP A 25 7.57 17.83 -1.81
C ASP A 25 8.10 16.39 -1.82
N ARG A 26 8.89 16.04 -0.82
CA ARG A 26 9.48 14.71 -0.68
C ARG A 26 8.40 13.62 -0.53
N GLY A 27 7.29 13.92 0.14
CA GLY A 27 6.17 13.01 0.34
C GLY A 27 5.46 12.67 -0.98
N ASN A 28 5.22 13.67 -1.83
CA ASN A 28 4.61 13.46 -3.14
C ASN A 28 5.46 12.54 -4.04
N TRP A 29 6.79 12.65 -3.97
CA TRP A 29 7.69 11.74 -4.68
C TRP A 29 7.54 10.30 -4.18
N ILE A 30 7.49 10.09 -2.85
CA ILE A 30 7.31 8.77 -2.23
C ILE A 30 5.96 8.18 -2.62
N GLU A 31 4.87 8.95 -2.55
CA GLU A 31 3.53 8.49 -2.94
C GLU A 31 3.47 8.11 -4.43
N SER A 32 4.06 8.92 -5.30
CA SER A 32 4.16 8.61 -6.72
C SER A 32 4.98 7.34 -6.96
N ALA A 33 6.08 7.15 -6.23
CA ALA A 33 6.90 5.95 -6.32
C ALA A 33 6.15 4.70 -5.85
N ILE A 34 5.36 4.79 -4.79
CA ILE A 34 4.50 3.69 -4.31
C ILE A 34 3.45 3.31 -5.35
N ASP A 35 2.82 4.29 -6.00
CA ASP A 35 1.86 4.03 -7.08
C ASP A 35 2.51 3.35 -8.29
N VAL A 36 3.73 3.72 -8.64
CA VAL A 36 4.51 3.07 -9.70
C VAL A 36 4.91 1.66 -9.28
N LEU A 37 5.42 1.49 -8.06
CA LEU A 37 5.78 0.18 -7.51
C LEU A 37 4.62 -0.81 -7.58
N ALA A 38 3.42 -0.39 -7.18
CA ALA A 38 2.22 -1.24 -7.19
C ALA A 38 1.79 -1.68 -8.60
N ARG A 39 2.10 -0.91 -9.64
CA ARG A 39 1.66 -1.17 -11.03
C ARG A 39 2.73 -1.79 -11.90
N GLU A 40 3.97 -1.40 -11.71
CA GLU A 40 5.09 -1.67 -12.63
C GLU A 40 6.25 -2.40 -11.92
N GLY A 41 6.11 -2.66 -10.62
CA GLY A 41 7.16 -3.26 -9.80
C GLY A 41 8.38 -2.34 -9.63
N ILE A 42 9.46 -2.90 -9.06
CA ILE A 42 10.71 -2.18 -8.77
C ILE A 42 11.40 -1.65 -10.03
N ALA A 43 11.22 -2.30 -11.17
CA ALA A 43 11.79 -1.88 -12.45
C ALA A 43 11.23 -0.54 -12.94
N GLY A 44 9.99 -0.19 -12.55
CA GLY A 44 9.35 1.10 -12.84
C GLY A 44 9.91 2.28 -12.04
N LEU A 45 10.61 2.03 -10.92
CA LEU A 45 11.13 3.07 -10.02
C LEU A 45 12.42 3.70 -10.57
N ARG A 46 12.31 4.36 -11.73
CA ARG A 46 13.38 5.14 -12.37
C ARG A 46 13.08 6.63 -12.24
N VAL A 47 14.10 7.42 -11.95
CA VAL A 47 13.96 8.88 -11.73
C VAL A 47 13.27 9.57 -12.90
N GLU A 48 13.60 9.19 -14.14
CA GLU A 48 13.01 9.75 -15.35
C GLU A 48 11.51 9.42 -15.46
N VAL A 49 11.12 8.21 -15.12
CA VAL A 49 9.71 7.76 -15.15
C VAL A 49 8.90 8.54 -14.14
N LEU A 50 9.41 8.66 -12.92
CA LEU A 50 8.75 9.39 -11.84
C LEU A 50 8.65 10.88 -12.14
N ALA A 51 9.73 11.52 -12.61
CA ALA A 51 9.74 12.94 -12.98
C ALA A 51 8.71 13.23 -14.08
N LYS A 52 8.66 12.39 -15.13
CA LYS A 52 7.66 12.51 -16.20
C LYS A 52 6.24 12.37 -15.67
N ARG A 53 5.99 11.39 -14.79
CA ARG A 53 4.67 11.14 -14.19
C ARG A 53 4.21 12.30 -13.31
N CYS A 54 5.13 12.89 -12.54
CA CYS A 54 4.87 14.04 -11.69
C CYS A 54 4.81 15.38 -12.47
N GLY A 55 5.10 15.38 -13.75
CA GLY A 55 5.09 16.61 -14.58
C GLY A 55 6.20 17.61 -14.22
N VAL A 56 7.33 17.11 -13.66
CA VAL A 56 8.47 17.91 -13.22
C VAL A 56 9.76 17.51 -13.94
N THR A 57 10.82 18.29 -13.76
CA THR A 57 12.14 17.96 -14.32
C THR A 57 12.88 16.93 -13.47
N LYS A 58 13.79 16.16 -14.08
CA LYS A 58 14.69 15.25 -13.35
C LYS A 58 15.51 15.98 -12.28
N GLY A 59 15.89 17.25 -12.51
CA GLY A 59 16.60 18.08 -11.53
C GLY A 59 15.81 18.30 -10.23
N SER A 60 14.47 18.36 -10.31
CA SER A 60 13.62 18.49 -9.11
C SER A 60 13.74 17.30 -8.16
N PHE A 61 14.03 16.11 -8.65
CA PHE A 61 14.28 14.92 -7.82
C PHE A 61 15.46 15.11 -6.87
N TYR A 62 16.57 15.64 -7.38
CA TYR A 62 17.82 15.79 -6.61
C TYR A 62 17.79 16.88 -5.52
N TRP A 63 16.71 17.67 -5.46
CA TRP A 63 16.43 18.54 -4.30
C TRP A 63 15.92 17.76 -3.09
N HIS A 64 15.38 16.55 -3.28
CA HIS A 64 14.70 15.75 -2.26
C HIS A 64 15.43 14.45 -1.94
N PHE A 65 16.15 13.88 -2.91
CA PHE A 65 16.84 12.59 -2.78
C PHE A 65 18.23 12.69 -3.38
N LYS A 66 19.19 12.12 -2.66
CA LYS A 66 20.59 12.05 -3.08
C LYS A 66 20.73 11.25 -4.38
N ASP A 67 20.06 10.12 -4.44
CA ASP A 67 20.06 9.19 -5.56
C ASP A 67 18.80 8.30 -5.53
N ARG A 68 18.73 7.35 -6.47
CA ARG A 68 17.63 6.37 -6.52
C ARG A 68 17.57 5.51 -5.26
N GLN A 69 18.70 5.15 -4.64
CA GLN A 69 18.70 4.29 -3.46
C GLN A 69 18.11 5.02 -2.24
N ASP A 70 18.37 6.31 -2.09
CA ASP A 70 17.72 7.13 -1.05
C ASP A 70 16.19 7.16 -1.23
N LEU A 71 15.69 7.26 -2.47
CA LEU A 71 14.25 7.12 -2.72
C LEU A 71 13.74 5.73 -2.36
N LEU A 72 14.43 4.66 -2.76
CA LEU A 72 14.02 3.28 -2.46
C LEU A 72 13.96 3.03 -0.95
N ALA A 73 14.96 3.49 -0.21
CA ALA A 73 14.95 3.41 1.27
C ALA A 73 13.77 4.17 1.86
N ALA A 74 13.46 5.35 1.35
CA ALA A 74 12.31 6.15 1.80
C ALA A 74 10.97 5.49 1.48
N VAL A 75 10.84 4.83 0.33
CA VAL A 75 9.65 4.05 -0.06
C VAL A 75 9.44 2.86 0.88
N LEU A 76 10.51 2.10 1.18
CA LEU A 76 10.45 0.97 2.12
C LEU A 76 10.04 1.44 3.52
N GLU A 77 10.64 2.52 4.02
CA GLU A 77 10.31 3.06 5.34
C GLU A 77 8.86 3.57 5.39
N HIS A 78 8.40 4.25 4.35
CA HIS A 78 7.01 4.69 4.27
C HIS A 78 6.03 3.51 4.28
N TRP A 79 6.33 2.46 3.51
CA TRP A 79 5.54 1.22 3.51
C TRP A 79 5.56 0.55 4.87
N ARG A 80 6.74 0.37 5.49
CA ARG A 80 6.90 -0.21 6.82
C ARG A 80 6.06 0.52 7.86
N ALA A 81 6.23 1.85 7.95
CA ALA A 81 5.50 2.67 8.90
C ALA A 81 3.97 2.59 8.68
N GLY A 82 3.52 2.53 7.44
CA GLY A 82 2.12 2.31 7.10
C GLY A 82 1.62 0.94 7.58
N ARG A 83 2.38 -0.13 7.33
CA ARG A 83 2.00 -1.48 7.78
C ARG A 83 1.93 -1.60 9.29
N ILE A 84 2.92 -1.04 10.01
CA ILE A 84 2.91 -1.06 11.49
C ILE A 84 1.64 -0.39 12.02
N ARG A 85 1.31 0.81 11.55
CA ARG A 85 0.07 1.50 11.97
C ARG A 85 -1.21 0.68 11.67
N ASP A 86 -1.28 0.05 10.49
CA ASP A 86 -2.43 -0.78 10.13
C ASP A 86 -2.54 -2.03 11.01
N ILE A 87 -1.40 -2.67 11.32
CA ILE A 87 -1.33 -3.83 12.22
C ILE A 87 -1.80 -3.44 13.63
N GLU A 88 -1.25 -2.36 14.18
CA GLU A 88 -1.65 -1.87 15.51
C GLU A 88 -3.15 -1.58 15.55
N LYS A 89 -3.68 -0.88 14.56
CA LYS A 89 -5.12 -0.58 14.47
C LYS A 89 -5.99 -1.83 14.40
N THR A 90 -5.54 -2.87 13.67
CA THR A 90 -6.34 -4.08 13.46
C THR A 90 -6.21 -5.09 14.58
N THR A 91 -5.13 -5.00 15.39
CA THR A 91 -4.88 -5.94 16.48
C THR A 91 -5.07 -5.35 17.88
N SER A 92 -5.27 -4.02 18.01
CA SER A 92 -5.65 -3.41 19.30
C SER A 92 -7.07 -3.83 19.68
N PHE A 93 -7.27 -4.15 20.94
CA PHE A 93 -8.57 -4.58 21.45
C PHE A 93 -8.83 -4.02 22.86
N THR A 94 -10.12 -3.92 23.19
CA THR A 94 -10.58 -3.67 24.56
C THR A 94 -10.78 -5.02 25.25
N PRO A 95 -10.37 -5.18 26.52
CA PRO A 95 -10.61 -6.41 27.25
C PRO A 95 -12.07 -6.87 27.17
N GLY A 96 -12.29 -8.14 26.85
CA GLY A 96 -13.61 -8.74 26.59
C GLY A 96 -14.10 -8.66 25.13
N MET A 97 -13.35 -7.98 24.23
CA MET A 97 -13.69 -7.85 22.80
C MET A 97 -12.72 -8.61 21.88
N GLU A 98 -11.89 -9.48 22.43
CA GLU A 98 -10.79 -10.16 21.71
C GLU A 98 -11.29 -10.94 20.49
N ARG A 99 -12.36 -11.73 20.67
CA ARG A 99 -12.95 -12.51 19.55
C ARG A 99 -13.53 -11.61 18.46
N SER A 100 -14.22 -10.53 18.84
CA SER A 100 -14.74 -9.55 17.88
C SER A 100 -13.61 -8.85 17.12
N GLN A 101 -12.49 -8.58 17.79
CA GLN A 101 -11.30 -8.01 17.15
C GLN A 101 -10.63 -8.98 16.20
N LEU A 102 -10.59 -10.29 16.50
CA LEU A 102 -10.10 -11.32 15.58
C LEU A 102 -10.96 -11.38 14.32
N HIS A 103 -12.28 -11.38 14.44
CA HIS A 103 -13.20 -11.32 13.28
C HIS A 103 -12.96 -10.06 12.45
N TYR A 104 -12.86 -8.89 13.09
CA TYR A 104 -12.56 -7.64 12.41
C TYR A 104 -11.22 -7.68 11.67
N ALA A 105 -10.16 -8.20 12.30
CA ALA A 105 -8.84 -8.31 11.67
C ALA A 105 -8.90 -9.17 10.39
N ILE A 106 -9.58 -10.32 10.45
CA ILE A 106 -9.74 -11.22 9.31
C ILE A 106 -10.59 -10.55 8.21
N GLU A 107 -11.67 -9.89 8.58
CA GLU A 107 -12.54 -9.19 7.63
C GLU A 107 -11.79 -8.07 6.89
N VAL A 108 -11.02 -7.25 7.61
CA VAL A 108 -10.22 -6.17 7.02
C VAL A 108 -9.20 -6.70 6.02
N TYR A 109 -8.51 -7.80 6.37
CA TYR A 109 -7.53 -8.42 5.47
C TYR A 109 -8.19 -9.20 4.32
N GLY A 110 -9.35 -9.81 4.56
CA GLY A 110 -10.13 -10.54 3.55
C GLY A 110 -10.98 -9.66 2.61
N ALA A 111 -11.15 -8.38 2.95
CA ALA A 111 -12.01 -7.49 2.20
C ALA A 111 -11.41 -7.11 0.84
N SER A 112 -12.19 -7.29 -0.21
CA SER A 112 -11.87 -6.83 -1.58
C SER A 112 -11.59 -5.32 -1.68
N ARG A 113 -11.92 -4.55 -0.63
CA ARG A 113 -11.76 -3.10 -0.55
C ARG A 113 -10.31 -2.62 -0.48
N ASN A 114 -9.35 -3.49 -0.09
CA ASN A 114 -7.94 -3.10 0.04
C ASN A 114 -7.07 -3.57 -1.14
N ARG A 115 -7.62 -3.61 -2.36
CA ARG A 115 -6.87 -4.02 -3.57
C ARG A 115 -5.57 -3.23 -3.76
N LYS A 116 -5.61 -1.90 -3.53
CA LYS A 116 -4.41 -1.05 -3.67
C LYS A 116 -3.36 -1.41 -2.62
N GLY A 117 -3.76 -1.57 -1.37
CA GLY A 117 -2.85 -1.96 -0.28
C GLY A 117 -2.22 -3.33 -0.51
N MET A 118 -2.99 -4.30 -1.02
CA MET A 118 -2.48 -5.63 -1.35
C MET A 118 -1.54 -5.60 -2.56
N SER A 119 -1.83 -4.80 -3.60
CA SER A 119 -0.92 -4.65 -4.74
C SER A 119 0.43 -4.08 -4.33
N ILE A 120 0.45 -3.10 -3.42
CA ILE A 120 1.69 -2.55 -2.85
C ILE A 120 2.42 -3.63 -2.03
N GLU A 121 1.70 -4.34 -1.17
CA GLU A 121 2.25 -5.42 -0.34
C GLU A 121 2.96 -6.49 -1.20
N LEU A 122 2.30 -6.97 -2.25
CA LEU A 122 2.85 -7.97 -3.15
C LEU A 122 4.06 -7.45 -3.94
N ALA A 123 4.02 -6.19 -4.39
CA ALA A 123 5.13 -5.58 -5.11
C ALA A 123 6.38 -5.39 -4.22
N VAL A 124 6.20 -5.04 -2.93
CA VAL A 124 7.30 -4.96 -1.96
C VAL A 124 7.86 -6.36 -1.68
N ARG A 125 7.02 -7.39 -1.58
CA ARG A 125 7.45 -8.77 -1.36
C ARG A 125 8.21 -9.34 -2.58
N ASP A 126 7.77 -9.02 -3.79
CA ASP A 126 8.52 -9.39 -4.99
C ASP A 126 9.89 -8.69 -5.04
N TRP A 127 9.95 -7.40 -4.72
CA TRP A 127 11.22 -6.69 -4.57
C TRP A 127 12.13 -7.35 -3.52
N ALA A 128 11.60 -7.72 -2.35
CA ALA A 128 12.33 -8.38 -1.26
C ALA A 128 12.98 -9.72 -1.68
N ARG A 129 12.49 -10.39 -2.71
CA ARG A 129 13.10 -11.64 -3.22
C ARG A 129 14.47 -11.43 -3.83
N HIS A 130 14.79 -10.19 -4.23
CA HIS A 130 16.00 -9.86 -4.99
C HIS A 130 16.85 -8.76 -4.33
N ASP A 131 16.40 -8.23 -3.17
CA ASP A 131 17.05 -7.14 -2.47
C ASP A 131 17.09 -7.43 -0.96
N PRO A 132 18.29 -7.62 -0.38
CA PRO A 132 18.44 -7.98 1.04
C PRO A 132 17.91 -6.90 2.01
N GLN A 133 17.97 -5.62 1.63
CA GLN A 133 17.45 -4.54 2.48
C GLN A 133 15.92 -4.59 2.51
N ALA A 134 15.29 -4.78 1.36
CA ALA A 134 13.86 -4.96 1.30
C ALA A 134 13.41 -6.23 2.04
N ALA A 135 14.16 -7.33 1.92
CA ALA A 135 13.90 -8.59 2.62
C ALA A 135 13.90 -8.39 4.15
N ALA A 136 14.90 -7.71 4.69
CA ALA A 136 14.98 -7.44 6.13
C ALA A 136 13.80 -6.58 6.63
N VAL A 137 13.37 -5.60 5.83
CA VAL A 137 12.21 -4.76 6.18
C VAL A 137 10.91 -5.56 6.15
N VAL A 138 10.71 -6.42 5.15
CA VAL A 138 9.55 -7.31 5.06
C VAL A 138 9.51 -8.28 6.23
N GLU A 139 10.64 -8.93 6.55
CA GLU A 139 10.76 -9.84 7.68
C GLU A 139 10.38 -9.16 9.00
N ALA A 140 10.90 -7.97 9.26
CA ALA A 140 10.58 -7.20 10.47
C ALA A 140 9.08 -6.90 10.58
N VAL A 141 8.42 -6.54 9.48
CA VAL A 141 6.97 -6.31 9.44
C VAL A 141 6.19 -7.60 9.67
N ASP A 142 6.63 -8.73 9.09
CA ASP A 142 5.96 -10.02 9.25
C ASP A 142 6.07 -10.54 10.69
N LEU A 143 7.25 -10.46 11.29
CA LEU A 143 7.45 -10.85 12.71
C LEU A 143 6.57 -10.00 13.64
N TYR A 144 6.53 -8.69 13.41
CA TYR A 144 5.66 -7.79 14.18
C TYR A 144 4.18 -8.15 14.04
N ARG A 145 3.73 -8.39 12.82
CA ARG A 145 2.36 -8.79 12.47
C ARG A 145 1.94 -10.10 13.16
N LEU A 146 2.82 -11.10 13.07
CA LEU A 146 2.59 -12.40 13.71
C LEU A 146 2.54 -12.28 15.23
N ASP A 147 3.42 -11.49 15.85
CA ASP A 147 3.42 -11.30 17.31
C ASP A 147 2.18 -10.55 17.80
N CYS A 148 1.76 -9.47 17.14
CA CYS A 148 0.54 -8.74 17.49
C CYS A 148 -0.70 -9.65 17.40
N THR A 149 -0.81 -10.45 16.35
CA THR A 149 -1.94 -11.38 16.18
C THR A 149 -1.88 -12.53 17.17
N ARG A 150 -0.69 -13.07 17.47
CA ARG A 150 -0.49 -14.07 18.52
C ARG A 150 -0.98 -13.55 19.88
N LYS A 151 -0.61 -12.32 20.25
CA LYS A 151 -1.08 -11.70 21.50
C LYS A 151 -2.59 -11.61 21.56
N LEU A 152 -3.25 -11.28 20.45
CA LEU A 152 -4.70 -11.22 20.38
C LEU A 152 -5.35 -12.61 20.55
N PHE A 153 -4.80 -13.67 19.93
CA PHE A 153 -5.27 -15.05 20.13
C PHE A 153 -5.05 -15.54 21.57
N VAL A 154 -3.90 -15.21 22.18
CA VAL A 154 -3.64 -15.56 23.60
C VAL A 154 -4.65 -14.84 24.50
N ALA A 155 -4.92 -13.56 24.28
CA ALA A 155 -5.93 -12.82 25.03
C ALA A 155 -7.34 -13.40 24.86
N ALA A 156 -7.64 -13.99 23.68
CA ALA A 156 -8.89 -14.72 23.44
C ALA A 156 -8.94 -16.12 24.11
N GLY A 157 -7.93 -16.49 24.91
CA GLY A 157 -7.91 -17.71 25.72
C GLY A 157 -7.17 -18.90 25.11
N MET A 158 -6.44 -18.72 24.00
CA MET A 158 -5.67 -19.80 23.39
C MET A 158 -4.30 -19.96 24.01
N SER A 159 -3.74 -21.17 23.97
CA SER A 159 -2.34 -21.41 24.35
C SER A 159 -1.39 -20.68 23.41
N ASP A 160 -0.18 -20.33 23.86
CA ASP A 160 0.83 -19.65 23.05
C ASP A 160 1.19 -20.44 21.78
N ALA A 161 1.29 -21.77 21.88
CA ALA A 161 1.58 -22.65 20.75
C ALA A 161 0.47 -22.61 19.68
N GLU A 162 -0.79 -22.69 20.12
CA GLU A 162 -1.94 -22.59 19.22
C GLU A 162 -2.05 -21.20 18.61
N ALA A 163 -1.85 -20.14 19.40
CA ALA A 163 -1.87 -18.75 18.94
C ALA A 163 -0.82 -18.48 17.85
N LYS A 164 0.39 -19.03 17.98
CA LYS A 164 1.44 -18.96 16.93
C LYS A 164 0.99 -19.63 15.64
N SER A 165 0.46 -20.86 15.74
CA SER A 165 0.00 -21.64 14.59
C SER A 165 -1.12 -20.91 13.84
N ARG A 166 -2.11 -20.40 14.58
CA ARG A 166 -3.25 -19.69 13.99
C ARG A 166 -2.87 -18.34 13.42
N SER A 167 -1.93 -17.62 14.03
CA SER A 167 -1.40 -16.37 13.46
C SER A 167 -0.73 -16.61 12.11
N LEU A 168 0.08 -17.65 12.01
CA LEU A 168 0.70 -18.02 10.74
C LEU A 168 -0.34 -18.47 9.70
N LEU A 169 -1.30 -19.32 10.10
CA LEU A 169 -2.38 -19.80 9.24
C LEU A 169 -3.22 -18.64 8.71
N LEU A 170 -3.56 -17.66 9.54
CA LEU A 170 -4.30 -16.48 9.15
C LEU A 170 -3.61 -15.75 7.99
N TYR A 171 -2.34 -15.42 8.15
CA TYR A 171 -1.62 -14.68 7.12
C TYR A 171 -1.29 -15.51 5.87
N ALA A 172 -1.02 -16.80 6.03
CA ALA A 172 -0.90 -17.71 4.89
C ALA A 172 -2.21 -17.72 4.06
N CYS A 173 -3.35 -17.76 4.73
CA CYS A 173 -4.66 -17.69 4.09
C CYS A 173 -4.89 -16.33 3.39
N VAL A 174 -4.61 -15.21 4.06
CA VAL A 174 -4.75 -13.86 3.50
C VAL A 174 -3.93 -13.69 2.23
N PHE A 175 -2.65 -14.06 2.27
CA PHE A 175 -1.77 -13.95 1.10
C PHE A 175 -2.12 -14.96 0.02
N GLY A 176 -2.45 -16.19 0.38
CA GLY A 176 -2.90 -17.20 -0.57
C GLY A 176 -4.16 -16.76 -1.33
N LEU A 177 -5.18 -16.30 -0.62
CA LEU A 177 -6.41 -15.80 -1.23
C LEU A 177 -6.18 -14.56 -2.11
N SER A 178 -5.19 -13.72 -1.79
CA SER A 178 -4.87 -12.55 -2.62
C SER A 178 -4.20 -12.89 -3.95
N LEU A 179 -3.59 -14.06 -4.05
CA LEU A 179 -2.88 -14.56 -5.23
C LEU A 179 -3.74 -15.52 -6.08
N MET A 180 -4.74 -16.14 -5.49
CA MET A 180 -5.57 -17.14 -6.16
C MET A 180 -6.72 -16.51 -6.95
N HIS A 181 -7.06 -17.10 -8.11
CA HIS A 181 -8.23 -16.77 -8.89
C HIS A 181 -9.34 -17.78 -8.58
N TYR A 182 -10.16 -17.48 -7.57
CA TYR A 182 -11.20 -18.41 -7.08
C TYR A 182 -12.64 -17.86 -7.19
N ALA A 183 -12.83 -16.78 -7.96
CA ALA A 183 -14.14 -16.12 -8.09
C ALA A 183 -15.27 -17.04 -8.58
N HIS A 184 -14.93 -18.12 -9.29
CA HIS A 184 -15.89 -19.10 -9.82
C HIS A 184 -15.85 -20.45 -9.09
N PHE A 185 -15.18 -20.51 -7.92
CA PHE A 185 -15.08 -21.75 -7.14
C PHE A 185 -16.29 -21.97 -6.24
N ASP A 186 -16.94 -20.90 -5.81
CA ASP A 186 -18.15 -20.93 -4.95
C ASP A 186 -19.07 -19.78 -5.38
N ASP A 187 -20.38 -20.04 -5.42
CA ASP A 187 -21.40 -19.03 -5.79
C ASP A 187 -21.51 -17.91 -4.75
N HIS A 188 -21.04 -18.18 -3.52
CA HIS A 188 -21.05 -17.26 -2.38
C HIS A 188 -19.64 -17.07 -1.78
N PRO A 189 -18.72 -16.39 -2.49
CA PRO A 189 -17.32 -16.28 -2.08
C PRO A 189 -17.13 -15.57 -0.73
N ASP A 190 -18.02 -14.68 -0.34
CA ASP A 190 -17.92 -14.00 0.97
C ASP A 190 -18.34 -14.92 2.13
N ASP A 191 -19.30 -15.82 1.90
CA ASP A 191 -19.65 -16.87 2.86
C ASP A 191 -18.52 -17.88 3.02
N LEU A 192 -17.84 -18.22 1.92
CA LEU A 192 -16.65 -19.07 1.98
C LEU A 192 -15.55 -18.45 2.85
N LYS A 193 -15.25 -17.17 2.65
CA LYS A 193 -14.27 -16.42 3.47
C LYS A 193 -14.67 -16.41 4.94
N ARG A 194 -15.96 -16.16 5.25
CA ARG A 194 -16.46 -16.17 6.61
C ARG A 194 -16.28 -17.54 7.27
N ARG A 195 -16.62 -18.63 6.59
CA ARG A 195 -16.40 -20.01 7.09
C ARG A 195 -14.90 -20.30 7.34
N ILE A 196 -14.01 -19.80 6.48
CA ILE A 196 -12.56 -19.91 6.69
C ILE A 196 -12.14 -19.13 7.95
N ALA A 197 -12.61 -17.89 8.10
CA ALA A 197 -12.34 -17.05 9.26
C ALA A 197 -12.79 -17.74 10.56
N GLU A 198 -14.01 -18.27 10.60
CA GLU A 198 -14.53 -19.01 11.75
C GLU A 198 -13.65 -20.21 12.11
N ARG A 199 -13.16 -20.98 11.13
CA ARG A 199 -12.24 -22.11 11.37
C ARG A 199 -10.89 -21.68 11.94
N ILE A 200 -10.42 -20.46 11.60
CA ILE A 200 -9.17 -19.92 12.15
C ILE A 200 -9.39 -19.43 13.60
N ILE A 201 -10.57 -18.88 13.92
CA ILE A 201 -10.88 -18.29 15.22
C ILE A 201 -11.41 -19.32 16.22
N SER A 202 -12.19 -20.30 15.76
CA SER A 202 -12.81 -21.29 16.65
C SER A 202 -11.77 -22.23 17.24
N ALA A 203 -11.87 -22.44 18.55
CA ALA A 203 -11.05 -23.38 19.28
C ALA A 203 -11.45 -24.82 18.94
#